data_ec21d66e9102ffcb35c0e26a3dde2c90
#
_entry.id   ec21d66e9102ffcb35c0e26a3dde2c90
#
_cell.length_a   1.000
_cell.length_b   1.000
_cell.length_c   1.000
_cell.angle_alpha   90.00
_cell.angle_beta   90.00
_cell.angle_gamma   90.00
#
_symmetry.space_group_name_H-M   'P 1'
#
loop_
_entity.id
_entity.type
_entity.pdbx_description
1 polymer ?
#
loop_
_entity_poly.entity_id
_entity_poly.type
_entity_poly.pdbx_seq_one_letter_code
_entity_poly.pdbx_strand_id
1 'polypeptide(L)'
;MKYTPSTAIRTAVVVSGLLCAALMGPQAQAQSAGDTPISGIHAGDVLVRLRAISIMPQVGTSNTLSALNVGVNNAVVPELDLTYMIRDDLGVELILGTSRHQLTSSLGNLGGVNVLPPTLLLQYHFNHAGRIRPYVGAGLNYTLFYNNGLSAGGQSIGIDNHSFGPALQAGVDVQVTRKLFVNADIKKIWMHTDATLGGASIGRLNIDPLIVGLGVGMRF
;
A
#
# COMPACT_ATOMS: atom_id res chain seq x y z
N MET A 1 -38.88 2.15 -35.14
CA MET A 1 -38.08 1.54 -34.06
C MET A 1 -37.16 2.61 -33.53
N LYS A 2 -37.42 3.13 -32.33
CA LYS A 2 -36.62 4.20 -31.68
C LYS A 2 -35.62 3.53 -30.76
N TYR A 3 -34.32 3.73 -31.02
CA TYR A 3 -33.25 3.31 -30.13
C TYR A 3 -33.13 4.34 -28.99
N THR A 4 -33.26 3.91 -27.76
CA THR A 4 -32.91 4.67 -26.56
C THR A 4 -31.48 4.31 -26.14
N PRO A 5 -30.60 5.28 -25.90
CA PRO A 5 -29.25 4.97 -25.39
C PRO A 5 -29.29 4.67 -23.90
N SER A 6 -28.69 3.54 -23.51
CA SER A 6 -28.45 3.13 -22.14
C SER A 6 -27.44 4.06 -21.48
N THR A 7 -27.87 4.71 -20.39
CA THR A 7 -27.05 5.59 -19.57
C THR A 7 -26.11 4.75 -18.70
N ALA A 8 -24.84 4.71 -19.05
CA ALA A 8 -23.80 4.13 -18.20
C ALA A 8 -23.60 5.04 -16.96
N ILE A 9 -24.02 4.58 -15.82
CA ILE A 9 -23.78 5.22 -14.52
C ILE A 9 -22.29 5.04 -14.22
N ARG A 10 -21.50 6.09 -14.42
CA ARG A 10 -20.13 6.19 -13.93
C ARG A 10 -20.22 6.49 -12.44
N THR A 11 -19.97 5.50 -11.61
CA THR A 11 -19.76 5.70 -10.17
C THR A 11 -18.40 6.36 -9.99
N ALA A 12 -18.38 7.70 -9.98
CA ALA A 12 -17.24 8.46 -9.52
C ALA A 12 -17.15 8.28 -8.00
N VAL A 13 -16.18 7.52 -7.54
CA VAL A 13 -15.81 7.49 -6.13
C VAL A 13 -15.12 8.82 -5.82
N VAL A 14 -15.90 9.74 -5.27
CA VAL A 14 -15.41 11.01 -4.72
C VAL A 14 -14.69 10.68 -3.41
N VAL A 15 -13.39 10.42 -3.48
CA VAL A 15 -12.50 10.51 -2.33
C VAL A 15 -12.12 11.99 -2.19
N SER A 16 -13.10 12.81 -1.83
CA SER A 16 -12.91 14.22 -1.56
C SER A 16 -13.22 14.50 -0.08
N GLY A 17 -12.20 14.86 0.65
CA GLY A 17 -12.40 15.79 1.74
C GLY A 17 -12.68 15.23 3.13
N LEU A 18 -11.90 14.28 3.63
CA LEU A 18 -11.90 13.97 5.07
C LEU A 18 -10.59 14.36 5.79
N LEU A 19 -9.71 15.11 5.15
CA LEU A 19 -8.43 15.50 5.76
C LEU A 19 -8.39 16.94 6.30
N CYS A 20 -9.45 17.77 6.16
CA CYS A 20 -9.44 19.18 6.59
C CYS A 20 -10.53 19.59 7.57
N ALA A 21 -11.40 18.71 8.05
CA ALA A 21 -12.51 19.09 8.93
C ALA A 21 -12.27 18.81 10.42
N ALA A 22 -11.07 18.40 10.84
CA ALA A 22 -10.76 18.12 12.24
C ALA A 22 -10.16 19.33 13.00
N LEU A 23 -10.19 20.54 12.44
CA LEU A 23 -9.51 21.71 13.05
C LEU A 23 -10.44 22.78 13.66
N MET A 24 -11.76 22.61 13.64
CA MET A 24 -12.66 23.57 14.33
C MET A 24 -13.85 22.85 14.96
N GLY A 25 -13.61 22.12 16.03
CA GLY A 25 -14.62 21.68 16.98
C GLY A 25 -14.59 22.55 18.24
N PRO A 26 -15.72 22.69 19.01
CA PRO A 26 -15.75 23.49 20.22
C PRO A 26 -14.68 23.02 21.20
N GLN A 27 -13.99 23.97 21.84
CA GLN A 27 -13.02 23.69 22.88
C GLN A 27 -13.74 23.00 24.07
N ALA A 28 -13.86 21.70 24.03
CA ALA A 28 -14.03 20.90 25.23
C ALA A 28 -12.73 21.11 26.04
N GLN A 29 -12.86 21.73 27.22
CA GLN A 29 -11.79 21.79 28.20
C GLN A 29 -11.34 20.35 28.46
N ALA A 30 -10.29 19.91 27.79
CA ALA A 30 -9.61 18.68 28.09
C ALA A 30 -9.03 18.84 29.49
N GLN A 31 -9.64 18.17 30.48
CA GLN A 31 -8.97 17.85 31.73
C GLN A 31 -7.57 17.37 31.35
N SER A 32 -6.54 17.99 31.92
CA SER A 32 -5.13 17.66 31.68
C SER A 32 -4.91 16.18 31.93
N ALA A 33 -5.03 15.38 30.88
CA ALA A 33 -4.38 14.06 30.86
C ALA A 33 -2.90 14.39 31.08
N GLY A 34 -2.38 13.99 32.24
CA GLY A 34 -1.06 14.37 32.71
C GLY A 34 -0.05 14.26 31.56
N ASP A 35 0.70 15.34 31.35
CA ASP A 35 1.61 15.51 30.21
C ASP A 35 2.48 14.26 30.04
N THR A 36 2.10 13.38 29.10
CA THR A 36 2.96 12.27 28.73
C THR A 36 4.26 12.86 28.19
N PRO A 37 5.40 12.66 28.86
CA PRO A 37 6.64 13.26 28.42
C PRO A 37 6.92 12.92 26.97
N ILE A 38 7.25 13.93 26.18
CA ILE A 38 7.68 13.72 24.80
C ILE A 38 8.96 12.90 24.85
N SER A 39 8.98 11.79 24.11
CA SER A 39 10.13 10.91 23.99
C SER A 39 10.46 10.82 22.52
N GLY A 40 11.51 11.53 22.10
CA GLY A 40 12.01 11.52 20.73
C GLY A 40 12.39 10.11 20.25
N ILE A 41 12.68 9.98 18.99
CA ILE A 41 13.32 8.80 18.39
C ILE A 41 14.83 9.06 18.39
N HIS A 42 15.61 8.02 18.70
CA HIS A 42 17.06 8.09 18.79
C HIS A 42 17.71 6.99 17.95
N ALA A 43 18.96 7.21 17.59
CA ALA A 43 19.79 6.18 16.97
C ALA A 43 19.80 4.91 17.85
N GLY A 44 19.63 3.75 17.22
CA GLY A 44 19.51 2.46 17.91
C GLY A 44 18.09 2.03 18.27
N ASP A 45 17.11 2.94 18.23
CA ASP A 45 15.69 2.57 18.44
C ASP A 45 15.19 1.63 17.34
N VAL A 46 14.34 0.68 17.73
CA VAL A 46 13.56 -0.16 16.83
C VAL A 46 12.10 0.24 16.90
N LEU A 47 11.53 0.62 15.77
CA LEU A 47 10.11 0.92 15.64
C LEU A 47 9.41 -0.28 15.00
N VAL A 48 8.44 -0.84 15.68
CA VAL A 48 7.59 -1.93 15.16
C VAL A 48 6.20 -1.36 14.93
N ARG A 49 5.66 -1.48 13.70
CA ARG A 49 4.31 -1.03 13.36
C ARG A 49 3.47 -2.18 12.87
N LEU A 50 2.21 -2.21 13.31
CA LEU A 50 1.17 -3.07 12.77
C LEU A 50 0.09 -2.16 12.17
N ARG A 51 -0.16 -2.32 10.88
CA ARG A 51 -1.09 -1.49 10.11
C ARG A 51 -2.19 -2.32 9.48
N ALA A 52 -3.37 -1.74 9.32
CA ALA A 52 -4.35 -2.16 8.33
C ALA A 52 -4.12 -1.31 7.08
N ILE A 53 -3.84 -1.94 5.95
CA ILE A 53 -3.56 -1.25 4.70
C ILE A 53 -4.63 -1.53 3.66
N SER A 54 -4.99 -0.50 2.89
CA SER A 54 -5.81 -0.60 1.69
C SER A 54 -4.91 -0.54 0.47
N ILE A 55 -4.87 -1.61 -0.31
CA ILE A 55 -4.09 -1.74 -1.54
C ILE A 55 -5.01 -1.43 -2.71
N MET A 56 -4.64 -0.43 -3.51
CA MET A 56 -5.38 0.04 -4.68
C MET A 56 -4.50 -0.08 -5.92
N PRO A 57 -4.57 -1.22 -6.65
CA PRO A 57 -3.81 -1.39 -7.89
C PRO A 57 -4.18 -0.34 -8.94
N GLN A 58 -3.17 0.22 -9.60
CA GLN A 58 -3.33 1.16 -10.71
C GLN A 58 -2.90 0.47 -12.01
N VAL A 59 -3.80 -0.38 -12.50
CA VAL A 59 -3.48 -1.34 -13.56
C VAL A 59 -3.22 -0.64 -14.90
N GLY A 60 -2.04 -0.92 -15.46
CA GLY A 60 -1.68 -0.64 -16.86
C GLY A 60 -1.34 -1.94 -17.58
N THR A 61 -1.83 -2.08 -18.81
CA THR A 61 -1.63 -3.30 -19.61
C THR A 61 -1.07 -2.96 -20.99
N SER A 62 -0.35 -3.92 -21.58
CA SER A 62 0.15 -3.81 -22.94
C SER A 62 -0.31 -4.98 -23.82
N ASN A 63 -0.21 -4.83 -25.12
CA ASN A 63 -0.51 -5.83 -26.13
C ASN A 63 -1.94 -6.43 -26.00
N THR A 64 -2.06 -7.77 -26.05
CA THR A 64 -3.35 -8.49 -25.96
C THR A 64 -4.10 -8.19 -24.65
N LEU A 65 -3.38 -7.97 -23.54
CA LEU A 65 -4.00 -7.67 -22.23
C LEU A 65 -4.75 -6.34 -22.25
N SER A 66 -4.33 -5.35 -23.07
CA SER A 66 -5.02 -4.08 -23.22
C SER A 66 -6.42 -4.26 -23.85
N ALA A 67 -6.54 -5.14 -24.83
CA ALA A 67 -7.82 -5.45 -25.45
C ALA A 67 -8.80 -6.20 -24.53
N LEU A 68 -8.25 -6.89 -23.52
CA LEU A 68 -9.03 -7.68 -22.56
C LEU A 68 -9.50 -6.88 -21.35
N ASN A 69 -9.15 -5.61 -21.21
CA ASN A 69 -9.50 -4.76 -20.05
C ASN A 69 -9.23 -5.45 -18.71
N VAL A 70 -8.01 -5.96 -18.52
CA VAL A 70 -7.63 -6.65 -17.29
C VAL A 70 -7.66 -5.70 -16.11
N GLY A 71 -8.33 -6.13 -15.03
CA GLY A 71 -8.43 -5.42 -13.77
C GLY A 71 -7.94 -6.29 -12.61
N VAL A 72 -7.46 -5.63 -11.55
CA VAL A 72 -7.05 -6.25 -10.27
C VAL A 72 -7.85 -5.60 -9.15
N ASN A 73 -8.46 -6.41 -8.28
CA ASN A 73 -9.29 -5.89 -7.20
C ASN A 73 -8.46 -5.21 -6.09
N ASN A 74 -9.09 -4.28 -5.39
CA ASN A 74 -8.55 -3.74 -4.15
C ASN A 74 -8.55 -4.80 -3.05
N ALA A 75 -7.63 -4.67 -2.10
CA ALA A 75 -7.55 -5.54 -0.93
C ALA A 75 -7.28 -4.71 0.34
N VAL A 76 -7.82 -5.19 1.47
CA VAL A 76 -7.48 -4.67 2.80
C VAL A 76 -6.85 -5.81 3.58
N VAL A 77 -5.62 -5.61 4.05
CA VAL A 77 -4.82 -6.65 4.71
C VAL A 77 -4.00 -6.05 5.86
N PRO A 78 -3.55 -6.88 6.81
CA PRO A 78 -2.56 -6.47 7.80
C PRO A 78 -1.16 -6.36 7.16
N GLU A 79 -0.36 -5.43 7.69
CA GLU A 79 1.04 -5.20 7.34
C GLU A 79 1.88 -5.02 8.60
N LEU A 80 3.05 -5.62 8.64
CA LEU A 80 4.04 -5.50 9.70
C LEU A 80 5.27 -4.76 9.18
N ASP A 81 5.72 -3.75 9.93
CA ASP A 81 6.90 -2.97 9.61
C ASP A 81 7.89 -2.98 10.77
N LEU A 82 9.15 -3.06 10.42
CA LEU A 82 10.29 -2.98 11.32
C LEU A 82 11.22 -1.88 10.84
N THR A 83 11.37 -0.80 11.62
CA THR A 83 12.31 0.29 11.31
C THR A 83 13.41 0.32 12.35
N TYR A 84 14.67 0.21 11.92
CA TYR A 84 15.85 0.43 12.75
C TYR A 84 16.37 1.84 12.51
N MET A 85 16.51 2.64 13.57
CA MET A 85 17.02 4.00 13.49
C MET A 85 18.54 4.00 13.47
N ILE A 86 19.16 4.32 12.32
CA ILE A 86 20.61 4.45 12.16
C ILE A 86 21.09 5.75 12.81
N ARG A 87 20.29 6.79 12.73
CA ARG A 87 20.46 8.11 13.34
C ARG A 87 19.11 8.53 13.93
N ASP A 88 19.09 9.60 14.69
CA ASP A 88 17.86 10.13 15.30
C ASP A 88 16.80 10.48 14.25
N ASP A 89 17.23 10.90 13.07
CA ASP A 89 16.39 11.32 11.95
C ASP A 89 16.35 10.34 10.77
N LEU A 90 17.16 9.28 10.77
CA LEU A 90 17.32 8.36 9.65
C LEU A 90 17.14 6.91 10.07
N GLY A 91 16.20 6.20 9.44
CA GLY A 91 15.93 4.78 9.69
C GLY A 91 15.91 3.93 8.43
N VAL A 92 16.14 2.63 8.60
CA VAL A 92 15.93 1.60 7.58
C VAL A 92 14.69 0.81 7.96
N GLU A 93 13.69 0.78 7.09
CA GLU A 93 12.43 0.07 7.29
C GLU A 93 12.37 -1.17 6.40
N LEU A 94 11.96 -2.29 6.99
CA LEU A 94 11.54 -3.50 6.29
C LEU A 94 10.03 -3.67 6.45
N ILE A 95 9.31 -3.69 5.33
CA ILE A 95 7.86 -3.89 5.27
C ILE A 95 7.58 -5.32 4.86
N LEU A 96 6.67 -5.97 5.59
CA LEU A 96 6.23 -7.34 5.36
C LEU A 96 4.70 -7.41 5.37
N GLY A 97 4.13 -8.04 4.35
CA GLY A 97 2.69 -8.27 4.25
C GLY A 97 2.40 -9.25 3.12
N THR A 98 1.24 -9.84 3.14
CA THR A 98 0.77 -10.69 2.04
C THR A 98 -0.67 -10.38 1.73
N SER A 99 -1.02 -10.45 0.46
CA SER A 99 -2.39 -10.23 -0.03
C SER A 99 -2.75 -11.25 -1.09
N ARG A 100 -4.06 -11.45 -1.28
CA ARG A 100 -4.60 -12.20 -2.41
C ARG A 100 -5.43 -11.28 -3.28
N HIS A 101 -5.12 -11.27 -4.56
CA HIS A 101 -5.85 -10.45 -5.54
C HIS A 101 -6.56 -11.34 -6.56
N GLN A 102 -7.78 -10.93 -6.94
CA GLN A 102 -8.54 -11.51 -8.03
C GLN A 102 -8.34 -10.66 -9.28
N LEU A 103 -8.09 -11.33 -10.39
CA LEU A 103 -7.98 -10.69 -11.70
C LEU A 103 -9.26 -10.91 -12.50
N THR A 104 -9.72 -9.87 -13.14
CA THR A 104 -10.91 -9.88 -14.01
C THR A 104 -10.53 -9.36 -15.39
N SER A 105 -11.31 -9.73 -16.40
CA SER A 105 -11.19 -9.23 -17.76
C SER A 105 -12.56 -9.10 -18.41
N SER A 106 -12.62 -8.62 -19.65
CA SER A 106 -13.84 -8.65 -20.48
C SER A 106 -14.39 -10.07 -20.70
N LEU A 107 -13.56 -11.10 -20.50
CA LEU A 107 -13.96 -12.53 -20.59
C LEU A 107 -14.50 -13.09 -19.24
N GLY A 108 -14.51 -12.27 -18.17
CA GLY A 108 -14.96 -12.67 -16.85
C GLY A 108 -13.83 -12.76 -15.82
N ASN A 109 -14.03 -13.56 -14.78
CA ASN A 109 -13.03 -13.79 -13.71
C ASN A 109 -11.92 -14.72 -14.23
N LEU A 110 -10.69 -14.24 -14.16
CA LEU A 110 -9.50 -14.99 -14.56
C LEU A 110 -8.92 -15.87 -13.43
N GLY A 111 -9.32 -15.63 -12.17
CA GLY A 111 -8.77 -16.31 -11.00
C GLY A 111 -7.99 -15.39 -10.07
N GLY A 112 -7.22 -15.98 -9.15
CA GLY A 112 -6.51 -15.23 -8.13
C GLY A 112 -5.04 -15.60 -8.01
N VAL A 113 -4.26 -14.63 -7.50
CA VAL A 113 -2.84 -14.76 -7.21
C VAL A 113 -2.52 -14.18 -5.85
N ASN A 114 -1.62 -14.81 -5.11
CA ASN A 114 -1.08 -14.30 -3.87
C ASN A 114 0.16 -13.45 -4.16
N VAL A 115 0.30 -12.35 -3.40
CA VAL A 115 1.37 -11.38 -3.56
C VAL A 115 2.04 -11.16 -2.22
N LEU A 116 3.36 -11.30 -2.17
CA LEU A 116 4.22 -11.00 -1.01
C LEU A 116 5.27 -9.98 -1.47
N PRO A 117 5.11 -8.68 -1.15
CA PRO A 117 5.98 -7.59 -1.60
C PRO A 117 6.93 -7.09 -0.49
N PRO A 118 7.93 -7.86 0.00
CA PRO A 118 8.92 -7.30 0.91
C PRO A 118 9.52 -6.03 0.31
N THR A 119 9.53 -4.96 1.13
CA THR A 119 9.99 -3.64 0.71
C THR A 119 11.00 -3.11 1.72
N LEU A 120 12.15 -2.65 1.23
CA LEU A 120 13.20 -2.05 2.03
C LEU A 120 13.27 -0.56 1.70
N LEU A 121 13.11 0.29 2.71
CA LEU A 121 13.09 1.74 2.57
C LEU A 121 14.13 2.39 3.48
N LEU A 122 14.73 3.46 3.02
CA LEU A 122 15.41 4.44 3.85
C LEU A 122 14.40 5.54 4.18
N GLN A 123 14.15 5.79 5.48
CA GLN A 123 13.20 6.79 5.98
C GLN A 123 13.93 7.96 6.60
N TYR A 124 13.46 9.18 6.31
CA TYR A 124 13.89 10.40 6.96
C TYR A 124 12.73 10.99 7.79
N HIS A 125 12.96 11.18 9.10
CA HIS A 125 12.01 11.71 10.06
C HIS A 125 12.29 13.18 10.34
N PHE A 126 11.38 14.09 9.91
CA PHE A 126 11.59 15.54 9.99
C PHE A 126 11.56 16.11 11.42
N ASN A 127 10.85 15.46 12.33
CA ASN A 127 10.67 15.91 13.71
C ASN A 127 10.84 14.75 14.69
N HIS A 128 12.00 14.11 14.67
CA HIS A 128 12.30 12.94 15.48
C HIS A 128 12.16 13.18 17.00
N ALA A 129 12.42 14.42 17.47
CA ALA A 129 12.33 14.78 18.87
C ALA A 129 10.91 15.13 19.35
N GLY A 130 9.96 15.36 18.43
CA GLY A 130 8.61 15.81 18.75
C GLY A 130 7.60 14.69 18.94
N ARG A 131 6.38 15.09 19.35
CA ARG A 131 5.23 14.19 19.47
C ARG A 131 4.69 13.76 18.10
N ILE A 132 4.64 14.70 17.13
CA ILE A 132 4.20 14.45 15.75
C ILE A 132 5.46 14.35 14.90
N ARG A 133 5.65 13.21 14.26
CA ARG A 133 6.87 12.85 13.52
C ARG A 133 6.53 12.49 12.08
N PRO A 134 6.43 13.48 11.18
CA PRO A 134 6.31 13.22 9.75
C PRO A 134 7.58 12.57 9.22
N TYR A 135 7.44 11.69 8.25
CA TYR A 135 8.55 11.05 7.57
C TYR A 135 8.29 10.83 6.08
N VAL A 136 9.35 10.70 5.33
CA VAL A 136 9.33 10.23 3.94
C VAL A 136 10.30 9.08 3.80
N GLY A 137 10.03 8.18 2.87
CA GLY A 137 10.87 7.02 2.59
C GLY A 137 11.00 6.77 1.11
N ALA A 138 12.16 6.26 0.71
CA ALA A 138 12.43 5.79 -0.63
C ALA A 138 13.25 4.50 -0.57
N GLY A 139 13.01 3.59 -1.51
CA GLY A 139 13.72 2.32 -1.53
C GLY A 139 13.27 1.37 -2.60
N LEU A 140 13.40 0.09 -2.34
CA LEU A 140 13.23 -0.99 -3.30
C LEU A 140 12.23 -2.02 -2.79
N ASN A 141 11.39 -2.48 -3.71
CA ASN A 141 10.45 -3.56 -3.52
C ASN A 141 10.89 -4.78 -4.31
N TYR A 142 10.79 -5.95 -3.69
CA TYR A 142 10.94 -7.25 -4.35
C TYR A 142 9.67 -8.06 -4.14
N THR A 143 8.79 -8.07 -5.12
CA THR A 143 7.50 -8.77 -5.04
C THR A 143 7.63 -10.23 -5.47
N LEU A 144 7.04 -11.13 -4.70
CA LEU A 144 6.87 -12.54 -5.04
C LEU A 144 5.39 -12.81 -5.36
N PHE A 145 5.13 -13.42 -6.52
CA PHE A 145 3.82 -13.91 -6.92
C PHE A 145 3.76 -15.41 -6.74
N TYR A 146 2.77 -15.91 -6.02
CA TYR A 146 2.63 -17.36 -5.74
C TYR A 146 1.16 -17.78 -5.70
N ASN A 147 0.92 -19.09 -5.68
CA ASN A 147 -0.43 -19.67 -5.78
C ASN A 147 -1.22 -19.08 -6.97
N ASN A 148 -0.56 -19.02 -8.13
CA ASN A 148 -1.18 -18.55 -9.36
C ASN A 148 -2.25 -19.55 -9.83
N GLY A 149 -3.51 -19.15 -9.73
CA GLY A 149 -4.68 -19.89 -10.21
C GLY A 149 -5.38 -19.16 -11.36
N LEU A 150 -4.61 -18.49 -12.22
CA LEU A 150 -5.16 -17.72 -13.34
C LEU A 150 -5.42 -18.61 -14.56
N SER A 151 -6.58 -18.44 -15.19
CA SER A 151 -6.97 -19.15 -16.41
C SER A 151 -7.92 -18.33 -17.29
N ALA A 152 -7.91 -18.57 -18.59
CA ALA A 152 -8.85 -18.01 -19.55
C ALA A 152 -9.20 -19.08 -20.60
N GLY A 153 -10.50 -19.25 -20.87
CA GLY A 153 -10.99 -20.25 -21.86
C GLY A 153 -10.52 -21.69 -21.59
N GLY A 154 -10.34 -22.05 -20.31
CA GLY A 154 -9.83 -23.39 -19.93
C GLY A 154 -8.31 -23.58 -20.06
N GLN A 155 -7.56 -22.53 -20.47
CA GLN A 155 -6.12 -22.54 -20.54
C GLN A 155 -5.51 -21.80 -19.35
N SER A 156 -4.41 -22.33 -18.77
CA SER A 156 -3.69 -21.67 -17.67
C SER A 156 -2.94 -20.45 -18.18
N ILE A 157 -3.04 -19.35 -17.39
CA ILE A 157 -2.22 -18.15 -17.59
C ILE A 157 -0.99 -18.25 -16.70
N GLY A 158 0.18 -18.27 -17.29
CA GLY A 158 1.46 -18.13 -16.61
C GLY A 158 1.77 -16.65 -16.35
N ILE A 159 2.39 -16.36 -15.21
CA ILE A 159 2.94 -15.04 -14.88
C ILE A 159 4.35 -15.20 -14.33
N ASP A 160 5.17 -14.17 -14.44
CA ASP A 160 6.47 -14.15 -13.78
C ASP A 160 6.27 -14.22 -12.26
N ASN A 161 7.10 -15.03 -11.59
CA ASN A 161 6.96 -15.27 -10.15
C ASN A 161 7.52 -14.13 -9.28
N HIS A 162 8.19 -13.16 -9.87
CA HIS A 162 8.79 -12.05 -9.13
C HIS A 162 8.77 -10.75 -9.93
N SER A 163 8.83 -9.65 -9.20
CA SER A 163 8.97 -8.30 -9.73
C SER A 163 9.92 -7.49 -8.85
N PHE A 164 10.68 -6.61 -9.45
CA PHE A 164 11.57 -5.68 -8.74
C PHE A 164 11.29 -4.26 -9.20
N GLY A 165 11.19 -3.32 -8.25
CA GLY A 165 10.92 -1.93 -8.59
C GLY A 165 11.14 -0.97 -7.43
N PRO A 166 11.08 0.34 -7.69
CA PRO A 166 11.20 1.35 -6.66
C PRO A 166 9.94 1.43 -5.79
N ALA A 167 10.10 1.99 -4.60
CA ALA A 167 9.01 2.32 -3.69
C ALA A 167 9.23 3.68 -3.06
N LEU A 168 8.15 4.43 -2.88
CA LEU A 168 8.13 5.71 -2.17
C LEU A 168 7.08 5.67 -1.08
N GLN A 169 7.34 6.36 0.02
CA GLN A 169 6.46 6.43 1.18
C GLN A 169 6.45 7.84 1.77
N ALA A 170 5.32 8.23 2.32
CA ALA A 170 5.20 9.37 3.21
C ALA A 170 4.23 9.01 4.34
N GLY A 171 4.53 9.44 5.56
CA GLY A 171 3.68 9.10 6.69
C GLY A 171 3.93 10.00 7.90
N VAL A 172 3.20 9.71 8.96
CA VAL A 172 3.31 10.40 10.24
C VAL A 172 3.09 9.44 11.40
N ASP A 173 3.99 9.50 12.38
CA ASP A 173 3.82 8.88 13.69
C ASP A 173 3.37 9.94 14.69
N VAL A 174 2.35 9.65 15.48
CA VAL A 174 1.87 10.51 16.56
C VAL A 174 2.01 9.77 17.87
N GLN A 175 2.88 10.25 18.74
CA GLN A 175 3.15 9.64 20.04
C GLN A 175 1.92 9.71 20.94
N VAL A 176 1.50 8.56 21.47
CA VAL A 176 0.43 8.41 22.46
C VAL A 176 0.99 8.23 23.86
N THR A 177 1.99 7.35 24.02
CA THR A 177 2.74 7.16 25.26
C THR A 177 4.24 7.27 25.01
N ARG A 178 5.09 7.06 26.01
CA ARG A 178 6.54 7.06 25.80
C ARG A 178 7.01 6.03 24.76
N LYS A 179 6.28 4.93 24.61
CA LYS A 179 6.64 3.84 23.70
C LYS A 179 5.65 3.65 22.55
N LEU A 180 4.38 3.97 22.78
CA LEU A 180 3.33 3.73 21.80
C LEU A 180 3.04 4.98 20.96
N PHE A 181 2.78 4.76 19.68
CA PHE A 181 2.36 5.79 18.74
C PHE A 181 1.30 5.24 17.77
N VAL A 182 0.49 6.12 17.21
CA VAL A 182 -0.37 5.83 16.07
C VAL A 182 0.34 6.28 14.80
N ASN A 183 0.06 5.58 13.71
CA ASN A 183 0.70 5.80 12.42
C ASN A 183 -0.33 5.92 11.32
N ALA A 184 -0.08 6.82 10.40
CA ALA A 184 -0.76 6.88 9.10
C ALA A 184 0.29 7.02 8.00
N ASP A 185 0.12 6.31 6.89
CA ASP A 185 1.03 6.38 5.77
C ASP A 185 0.35 6.21 4.41
N ILE A 186 1.05 6.64 3.38
CA ILE A 186 0.75 6.41 1.98
C ILE A 186 2.02 5.91 1.29
N LYS A 187 1.88 4.85 0.47
CA LYS A 187 2.99 4.26 -0.29
C LYS A 187 2.63 4.12 -1.76
N LYS A 188 3.61 4.32 -2.61
CA LYS A 188 3.55 3.99 -4.03
C LYS A 188 4.66 2.97 -4.30
N ILE A 189 4.27 1.82 -4.87
CA ILE A 189 5.19 0.78 -5.31
C ILE A 189 5.03 0.64 -6.82
N TRP A 190 6.13 0.49 -7.55
CA TRP A 190 6.10 0.16 -8.97
C TRP A 190 6.45 -1.31 -9.13
N MET A 191 5.52 -2.09 -9.68
CA MET A 191 5.70 -3.51 -9.92
C MET A 191 4.94 -3.97 -11.16
N HIS A 192 5.50 -4.95 -11.85
CA HIS A 192 4.91 -5.53 -13.06
C HIS A 192 5.11 -7.03 -13.10
N THR A 193 4.38 -7.71 -13.98
CA THR A 193 4.58 -9.11 -14.33
C THR A 193 4.31 -9.32 -15.81
N ASP A 194 5.07 -10.18 -16.45
CA ASP A 194 4.82 -10.60 -17.84
C ASP A 194 3.91 -11.85 -17.82
N ALA A 195 2.90 -11.84 -18.70
CA ALA A 195 1.89 -12.87 -18.76
C ALA A 195 2.00 -13.71 -20.03
N THR A 196 1.74 -15.02 -19.89
CA THR A 196 1.75 -15.99 -20.98
C THR A 196 0.47 -16.82 -20.99
N LEU A 197 -0.01 -17.23 -22.17
CA LEU A 197 -1.12 -18.15 -22.36
C LEU A 197 -0.69 -19.28 -23.27
N GLY A 198 -0.73 -20.52 -22.79
CA GLY A 198 -0.23 -21.68 -23.54
C GLY A 198 1.25 -21.58 -23.94
N GLY A 199 2.06 -20.83 -23.15
CA GLY A 199 3.47 -20.57 -23.42
C GLY A 199 3.77 -19.38 -24.35
N ALA A 200 2.75 -18.79 -24.99
CA ALA A 200 2.91 -17.57 -25.81
C ALA A 200 2.76 -16.32 -24.96
N SER A 201 3.64 -15.34 -25.12
CA SER A 201 3.52 -14.05 -24.42
C SER A 201 2.26 -13.30 -24.86
N ILE A 202 1.44 -12.87 -23.90
CA ILE A 202 0.22 -12.12 -24.13
C ILE A 202 0.34 -10.65 -23.67
N GLY A 203 1.42 -10.28 -22.99
CA GLY A 203 1.73 -8.90 -22.64
C GLY A 203 2.20 -8.72 -21.21
N ARG A 204 2.42 -7.44 -20.86
CA ARG A 204 2.84 -7.00 -19.53
C ARG A 204 1.67 -6.40 -18.76
N LEU A 205 1.59 -6.72 -17.49
CA LEU A 205 0.66 -6.15 -16.52
C LEU A 205 1.47 -5.32 -15.52
N ASN A 206 1.33 -4.00 -15.56
CA ASN A 206 1.80 -3.10 -14.52
C ASN A 206 0.72 -3.00 -13.46
N ILE A 207 1.07 -3.20 -12.20
CA ILE A 207 0.11 -3.24 -11.08
C ILE A 207 0.17 -1.93 -10.30
N ASP A 208 1.36 -1.40 -10.10
CA ASP A 208 1.71 -0.10 -9.55
C ASP A 208 0.77 0.40 -8.44
N PRO A 209 0.58 -0.36 -7.32
CA PRO A 209 -0.42 -0.02 -6.32
C PRO A 209 -0.12 1.29 -5.60
N LEU A 210 -1.19 2.03 -5.31
CA LEU A 210 -1.23 3.03 -4.26
C LEU A 210 -1.75 2.35 -3.00
N ILE A 211 -1.05 2.52 -1.88
CA ILE A 211 -1.36 1.86 -0.61
C ILE A 211 -1.53 2.95 0.45
N VAL A 212 -2.63 2.87 1.21
CA VAL A 212 -2.89 3.76 2.35
C VAL A 212 -2.99 2.89 3.59
N GLY A 213 -2.27 3.27 4.65
CA GLY A 213 -2.18 2.52 5.89
C GLY A 213 -2.55 3.34 7.12
N LEU A 214 -3.19 2.68 8.08
CA LEU A 214 -3.43 3.19 9.42
C LEU A 214 -3.08 2.10 10.43
N GLY A 215 -2.42 2.48 11.53
CA GLY A 215 -2.01 1.49 12.51
C GLY A 215 -1.47 2.05 13.80
N VAL A 216 -0.90 1.14 14.55
CA VAL A 216 -0.23 1.43 15.82
C VAL A 216 1.20 0.95 15.76
N GLY A 217 2.08 1.61 16.49
CA GLY A 217 3.47 1.21 16.59
C GLY A 217 4.00 1.32 18.01
N MET A 218 5.08 0.59 18.23
CA MET A 218 5.81 0.58 19.50
C MET A 218 7.30 0.79 19.23
N ARG A 219 7.94 1.55 20.12
CA ARG A 219 9.37 1.78 20.14
C ARG A 219 10.03 0.91 21.20
N PHE A 220 11.12 0.28 20.83
CA PHE A 220 11.99 -0.56 21.66
C PHE A 220 13.39 0.02 21.75
#